data_dcfb09a715a6fd8140f0a16ddbc8bad6
#
_entry.id   dcfb09a715a6fd8140f0a16ddbc8bad6
#
_cell.length_a   1.000
_cell.length_b   1.000
_cell.length_c   1.000
_cell.angle_alpha   90.00
_cell.angle_beta   90.00
_cell.angle_gamma   90.00
#
_symmetry.space_group_name_H-M   'P 1'
#
loop_
_entity.id
_entity.type
_entity.pdbx_description
1 polymer ?
#
loop_
_entity_poly.entity_id
_entity_poly.type
_entity_poly.pdbx_seq_one_letter_code
_entity_poly.pdbx_strand_id
1 'polypeptide(L)'
;MNMYSIYCVGVGPGDPELLTVKASRIISDARQIAYFRKKNTLGRARAIIDTLISNSAPFEYAMEYPVTNEVDFRSDKYKHSINRFYDDCANKLKKLLLND
;
A
#
# COMPACT_ATOMS: atom_id res chain seq x y z
N MET A 1 12.69 -19.69 -14.70
CA MET A 1 11.69 -19.71 -13.62
C MET A 1 11.51 -18.30 -13.10
N ASN A 2 10.29 -17.80 -13.16
CA ASN A 2 9.98 -16.46 -12.66
C ASN A 2 9.71 -16.54 -11.16
N MET A 3 10.54 -15.86 -10.38
CA MET A 3 10.31 -15.71 -8.96
C MET A 3 9.74 -14.33 -8.69
N TYR A 4 8.62 -14.31 -8.01
CA TYR A 4 7.95 -13.07 -7.64
C TYR A 4 8.14 -12.81 -6.15
N SER A 5 8.39 -11.58 -5.80
CA SER A 5 8.62 -11.20 -4.41
C SER A 5 7.81 -9.97 -4.06
N ILE A 6 7.31 -9.96 -2.84
CA ILE A 6 6.67 -8.78 -2.26
C ILE A 6 7.63 -8.19 -1.23
N TYR A 7 7.94 -6.90 -1.39
CA TYR A 7 8.75 -6.17 -0.44
C TYR A 7 7.86 -5.26 0.39
N CYS A 8 7.91 -5.40 1.70
CA CYS A 8 7.25 -4.48 2.61
C CYS A 8 8.24 -3.37 2.95
N VAL A 9 7.93 -2.16 2.51
CA VAL A 9 8.87 -1.04 2.58
C VAL A 9 8.33 0.07 3.46
N GLY A 10 9.06 0.42 4.52
CA GLY A 10 8.76 1.60 5.32
C GLY A 10 9.23 2.86 4.63
N VAL A 11 8.41 3.90 4.64
CA VAL A 11 8.70 5.16 3.93
C VAL A 11 9.00 6.33 4.86
N GLY A 12 9.13 6.06 6.16
CA GLY A 12 9.52 7.07 7.12
C GLY A 12 8.37 7.95 7.61
N PRO A 13 8.69 8.96 8.41
CA PRO A 13 7.67 9.74 9.15
C PRO A 13 6.93 10.80 8.33
N GLY A 14 7.36 11.09 7.11
CA GLY A 14 6.65 12.08 6.28
C GLY A 14 7.52 12.85 5.31
N ASP A 15 8.76 13.11 5.68
CA ASP A 15 9.69 13.83 4.80
C ASP A 15 10.33 12.85 3.82
N PRO A 16 10.17 13.05 2.50
CA PRO A 16 10.79 12.16 1.51
C PRO A 16 12.32 12.06 1.64
N GLU A 17 12.96 13.06 2.20
CA GLU A 17 14.42 13.02 2.41
C GLU A 17 14.83 12.05 3.50
N LEU A 18 13.88 11.57 4.30
CA LEU A 18 14.13 10.58 5.35
C LEU A 18 13.96 9.13 4.87
N LEU A 19 13.71 8.94 3.58
CA LEU A 19 13.70 7.60 2.98
C LEU A 19 15.11 7.03 2.97
N THR A 20 15.22 5.73 3.24
CA THR A 20 16.51 5.07 3.04
C THR A 20 16.81 4.96 1.55
N VAL A 21 18.10 4.88 1.23
CA VAL A 21 18.53 4.68 -0.17
C VAL A 21 17.95 3.39 -0.73
N LYS A 22 17.93 2.33 0.07
CA LYS A 22 17.38 1.06 -0.35
C LYS A 22 15.89 1.15 -0.65
N ALA A 23 15.11 1.80 0.22
CA ALA A 23 13.68 2.01 0.01
C ALA A 23 13.43 2.78 -1.28
N SER A 24 14.16 3.86 -1.52
CA SER A 24 14.04 4.66 -2.74
C SER A 24 14.31 3.83 -3.99
N ARG A 25 15.34 2.99 -3.96
CA ARG A 25 15.70 2.15 -5.09
C ARG A 25 14.62 1.11 -5.40
N ILE A 26 14.15 0.40 -4.37
CA ILE A 26 13.12 -0.63 -4.53
C ILE A 26 11.84 -0.03 -5.09
N ILE A 27 11.41 1.11 -4.55
CA ILE A 27 10.17 1.76 -4.99
C ILE A 27 10.31 2.27 -6.43
N SER A 28 11.44 2.89 -6.77
CA SER A 28 11.66 3.43 -8.12
C SER A 28 11.69 2.35 -9.19
N ASP A 29 12.14 1.14 -8.84
CA ASP A 29 12.24 0.02 -9.77
C ASP A 29 10.98 -0.86 -9.79
N ALA A 30 10.03 -0.63 -8.91
CA ALA A 30 8.85 -1.46 -8.80
C ALA A 30 7.95 -1.32 -10.02
N ARG A 31 7.41 -2.43 -10.51
CA ARG A 31 6.37 -2.43 -11.57
C ARG A 31 4.98 -2.26 -11.01
N GLN A 32 4.80 -2.74 -9.78
CA GLN A 32 3.53 -2.65 -9.07
C GLN A 32 3.80 -2.19 -7.66
N ILE A 33 2.98 -1.28 -7.16
CA ILE A 33 3.01 -0.84 -5.77
C ILE A 33 1.64 -0.97 -5.16
N ALA A 34 1.60 -1.27 -3.87
CA ALA A 34 0.37 -1.33 -3.10
C ALA A 34 0.54 -0.49 -1.85
N TYR A 35 -0.50 0.22 -1.47
CA TYR A 35 -0.46 1.09 -0.30
C TYR A 35 -1.85 1.22 0.31
N PHE A 36 -1.88 1.60 1.58
CA PHE A 36 -3.13 1.83 2.29
C PHE A 36 -3.52 3.30 2.22
N ARG A 37 -4.81 3.55 2.18
CA ARG A 37 -5.34 4.92 2.26
C ARG A 37 -6.73 4.92 2.88
N LYS A 38 -7.12 6.08 3.40
CA LYS A 38 -8.50 6.33 3.78
C LYS A 38 -9.29 6.78 2.56
N LYS A 39 -10.58 6.58 2.59
CA LYS A 39 -11.47 7.01 1.52
C LYS A 39 -11.27 8.49 1.20
N ASN A 40 -11.22 8.82 -0.08
CA ASN A 40 -11.06 10.19 -0.59
C ASN A 40 -9.73 10.85 -0.22
N THR A 41 -8.71 10.06 0.11
CA THR A 41 -7.36 10.56 0.35
C THR A 41 -6.36 9.82 -0.52
N LEU A 42 -5.19 10.42 -0.72
CA LEU A 42 -4.09 9.76 -1.44
C LEU A 42 -3.39 8.71 -0.57
N GLY A 43 -3.38 8.92 0.75
CA GLY A 43 -2.62 8.10 1.68
C GLY A 43 -1.24 8.71 1.96
N ARG A 44 -0.79 8.59 3.21
CA ARG A 44 0.49 9.18 3.61
C ARG A 44 1.68 8.55 2.91
N ALA A 45 1.74 7.22 2.91
CA ALA A 45 2.86 6.52 2.28
C ALA A 45 2.94 6.84 0.80
N ARG A 46 1.79 6.85 0.12
CA ARG A 46 1.75 7.17 -1.30
C ARG A 46 2.22 8.60 -1.59
N ALA A 47 1.83 9.54 -0.76
CA ALA A 47 2.23 10.93 -0.93
C ALA A 47 3.76 11.11 -0.78
N ILE A 48 4.36 10.38 0.16
CA ILE A 48 5.80 10.46 0.40
C ILE A 48 6.60 9.99 -0.82
N ILE A 49 6.12 8.99 -1.54
CA ILE A 49 6.86 8.40 -2.66
C ILE A 49 6.48 8.97 -4.04
N ASP A 50 5.65 9.99 -4.07
CA ASP A 50 5.09 10.52 -5.32
C ASP A 50 6.17 10.85 -6.37
N THR A 51 7.24 11.52 -5.97
CA THR A 51 8.32 11.89 -6.87
C THR A 51 9.12 10.68 -7.37
N LEU A 52 9.21 9.63 -6.56
CA LEU A 52 9.97 8.42 -6.94
C LEU A 52 9.31 7.65 -8.07
N ILE A 53 8.00 7.72 -8.17
CA ILE A 53 7.25 6.91 -9.14
C ILE A 53 6.69 7.73 -10.32
N SER A 54 6.96 9.04 -10.34
CA SER A 54 6.42 9.90 -11.38
C SER A 54 6.89 9.52 -12.79
N ASN A 55 8.12 9.06 -12.93
CA ASN A 55 8.68 8.66 -14.22
C ASN A 55 8.42 7.18 -14.56
N SER A 56 8.43 6.32 -13.57
CA SER A 56 8.24 4.88 -13.79
C SER A 56 6.78 4.49 -13.97
N ALA A 57 5.86 5.28 -13.43
CA ALA A 57 4.41 5.08 -13.53
C ALA A 57 4.00 3.62 -13.29
N PRO A 58 4.34 3.02 -12.13
CA PRO A 58 3.99 1.64 -11.87
C PRO A 58 2.48 1.45 -11.76
N PHE A 59 2.02 0.21 -11.90
CA PHE A 59 0.64 -0.10 -11.56
C PHE A 59 0.42 0.12 -10.07
N GLU A 60 -0.65 0.82 -9.71
CA GLU A 60 -0.93 1.16 -8.31
C GLU A 60 -2.18 0.43 -7.82
N TYR A 61 -2.05 -0.24 -6.69
CA TYR A 61 -3.17 -0.84 -6.00
C TYR A 61 -3.36 -0.13 -4.67
N ALA A 62 -4.40 0.70 -4.58
CA ALA A 62 -4.75 1.40 -3.36
C ALA A 62 -5.67 0.50 -2.52
N MET A 63 -5.24 0.18 -1.30
CA MET A 63 -6.04 -0.58 -0.34
C MET A 63 -6.79 0.41 0.54
N GLU A 64 -8.04 0.64 0.22
CA GLU A 64 -8.86 1.65 0.88
C GLU A 64 -9.59 1.05 2.08
N TYR A 65 -9.36 1.62 3.25
CA TYR A 65 -10.02 1.17 4.48
C TYR A 65 -11.54 1.31 4.35
N PRO A 66 -12.30 0.25 4.71
CA PRO A 66 -13.76 0.25 4.54
C PRO A 66 -14.50 1.00 5.64
N VAL A 67 -13.86 1.20 6.79
CA VAL A 67 -14.48 1.87 7.94
C VAL A 67 -13.76 3.15 8.26
N THR A 68 -14.56 4.17 8.56
CA THR A 68 -14.10 5.50 8.90
C THR A 68 -14.39 5.77 10.37
N ASN A 69 -14.32 7.03 10.77
CA ASN A 69 -14.60 7.45 12.14
C ASN A 69 -16.06 7.25 12.58
N GLU A 70 -16.93 6.82 11.66
CA GLU A 70 -18.35 6.63 11.93
C GLU A 70 -18.65 5.35 12.72
N VAL A 71 -17.70 4.41 12.76
CA VAL A 71 -17.88 3.14 13.44
C VAL A 71 -16.89 3.05 14.59
N ASP A 72 -17.38 2.65 15.77
CA ASP A 72 -16.54 2.45 16.95
C ASP A 72 -15.55 1.31 16.68
N PHE A 73 -14.25 1.61 16.80
CA PHE A 73 -13.18 0.63 16.56
C PHE A 73 -13.23 -0.55 17.54
N ARG A 74 -13.95 -0.42 18.68
CA ARG A 74 -14.13 -1.49 19.67
C ARG A 74 -15.29 -2.42 19.35
N SER A 75 -16.14 -2.04 18.42
CA SER A 75 -17.31 -2.83 18.06
C SER A 75 -16.91 -4.11 17.32
N ASP A 76 -17.73 -5.15 17.47
CA ASP A 76 -17.52 -6.40 16.72
C ASP A 76 -17.69 -6.18 15.23
N LYS A 77 -18.58 -5.27 14.85
CA LYS A 77 -18.78 -4.88 13.45
C LYS A 77 -17.52 -4.30 12.84
N TYR A 78 -16.82 -3.42 13.58
CA TYR A 78 -15.56 -2.86 13.11
C TYR A 78 -14.50 -3.97 12.96
N LYS A 79 -14.34 -4.81 13.98
CA LYS A 79 -13.35 -5.90 13.96
C LYS A 79 -13.59 -6.86 12.82
N HIS A 80 -14.83 -7.24 12.59
CA HIS A 80 -15.21 -8.13 11.50
C HIS A 80 -14.91 -7.48 10.14
N SER A 81 -15.29 -6.23 9.98
CA SER A 81 -15.08 -5.47 8.75
C SER A 81 -13.59 -5.30 8.42
N ILE A 82 -12.77 -4.97 9.42
CA ILE A 82 -11.35 -4.76 9.19
C ILE A 82 -10.62 -6.07 8.89
N ASN A 83 -11.00 -7.16 9.54
CA ASN A 83 -10.41 -8.47 9.27
C ASN A 83 -10.74 -8.92 7.84
N ARG A 84 -11.97 -8.75 7.41
CA ARG A 84 -12.40 -9.06 6.05
C ARG A 84 -11.64 -8.21 5.04
N PHE A 85 -11.44 -6.94 5.34
CA PHE A 85 -10.68 -6.03 4.49
C PHE A 85 -9.25 -6.54 4.29
N TYR A 86 -8.55 -6.92 5.36
CA TYR A 86 -7.19 -7.42 5.25
C TYR A 86 -7.11 -8.74 4.47
N ASP A 87 -8.08 -9.63 4.67
CA ASP A 87 -8.14 -10.88 3.92
C ASP A 87 -8.34 -10.61 2.41
N ASP A 88 -9.22 -9.69 2.07
CA ASP A 88 -9.47 -9.32 0.68
C ASP A 88 -8.23 -8.69 0.04
N CYS A 89 -7.52 -7.84 0.79
CA CYS A 89 -6.27 -7.24 0.32
C CYS A 89 -5.20 -8.30 0.08
N ALA A 90 -5.05 -9.24 0.99
CA ALA A 90 -4.07 -10.32 0.86
C ALA A 90 -4.35 -11.17 -0.38
N ASN A 91 -5.61 -11.51 -0.62
CA ASN A 91 -6.02 -12.27 -1.80
C ASN A 91 -5.76 -11.49 -3.09
N LYS A 92 -6.02 -10.21 -3.11
CA LYS A 92 -5.76 -9.36 -4.27
C LYS A 92 -4.27 -9.23 -4.56
N LEU A 93 -3.46 -9.02 -3.53
CA LEU A 93 -2.01 -8.95 -3.66
C LEU A 93 -1.44 -10.25 -4.24
N LYS A 94 -1.95 -11.38 -3.78
CA LYS A 94 -1.55 -12.69 -4.30
C LYS A 94 -1.85 -12.82 -5.79
N LYS A 95 -3.03 -12.39 -6.22
CA LYS A 95 -3.42 -12.42 -7.63
C LYS A 95 -2.54 -11.51 -8.48
N LEU A 96 -2.25 -10.32 -7.99
CA LEU A 96 -1.40 -9.37 -8.71
C LEU A 96 0.02 -9.92 -8.86
N LEU A 97 0.53 -10.58 -7.82
CA LEU A 97 1.85 -11.19 -7.83
C LEU A 97 1.96 -12.29 -8.88
N LEU A 98 0.92 -13.10 -9.03
CA LEU A 98 0.91 -14.21 -9.98
C LEU A 98 0.70 -13.78 -11.43
N ASN A 99 0.14 -12.60 -11.64
CA ASN A 99 -0.19 -12.08 -12.98
C ASN A 99 0.80 -11.04 -13.50
N ASP A 100 1.87 -10.80 -12.78
CA ASP A 100 2.87 -9.82 -13.18
C ASP A 100 3.75 -10.33 -14.35
#